data_93dc1f26030503bf06ed4231a64593c2
#
_entry.id   93dc1f26030503bf06ed4231a64593c2
#
_cell.length_a   1.000
_cell.length_b   1.000
_cell.length_c   1.000
_cell.angle_alpha   90.00
_cell.angle_beta   90.00
_cell.angle_gamma   90.00
#
_symmetry.space_group_name_H-M   'P 1'
#
loop_
_entity.id
_entity.type
_entity.pdbx_description
1 polymer ?
#
loop_
_entity_poly.entity_id
_entity_poly.type
_entity_poly.pdbx_seq_one_letter_code
_entity_poly.pdbx_strand_id
1 'polypeptide(L)'
;MAKKKKRMEYRYYEIPADTYVLPLLGKGWEQEYGVGIRDMLHFHNYMEIGYCYHGDGELIIEDRTYHYSGKQFTIIPANIPHTTNSSPGHICKWEYLFVDIDRFVRTEMHLDALLEDRVLSVINRRGTMKSEQNHGIMARLILNIIREYRDKTIYYEESVRGYLYALVVEMMRLAEERDRSMHTHRVNEYIRDALEYVNTHYMEQVRVEDIAEASGLSESHFRRVFEDAMHMKPLDYVNLVRVCLLYTSDAADD
;
A
#
# COMPACT_ATOMS: atom_id res chain seq x y z
N MET A 1 -8.57 -31.83 -5.56
CA MET A 1 -7.45 -31.05 -6.16
C MET A 1 -6.86 -30.18 -5.05
N ALA A 2 -5.59 -30.34 -4.70
CA ALA A 2 -4.95 -29.47 -3.72
C ALA A 2 -4.88 -28.04 -4.28
N LYS A 3 -5.39 -27.05 -3.53
CA LYS A 3 -5.26 -25.64 -3.87
C LYS A 3 -3.75 -25.32 -3.95
N LYS A 4 -3.27 -24.94 -5.13
CA LYS A 4 -1.90 -24.47 -5.32
C LYS A 4 -1.68 -23.27 -4.37
N LYS A 5 -0.74 -23.38 -3.44
CA LYS A 5 -0.40 -22.29 -2.50
C LYS A 5 0.03 -21.09 -3.36
N LYS A 6 -0.71 -19.99 -3.32
CA LYS A 6 -0.29 -18.73 -3.96
C LYS A 6 1.04 -18.31 -3.31
N ARG A 7 2.06 -18.06 -4.11
CA ARG A 7 3.31 -17.49 -3.62
C ARG A 7 3.08 -16.00 -3.40
N MET A 8 3.53 -15.49 -2.25
CA MET A 8 3.47 -14.09 -1.86
C MET A 8 4.89 -13.58 -1.67
N GLU A 9 5.18 -12.37 -2.13
CA GLU A 9 6.48 -11.71 -2.06
C GLU A 9 6.35 -10.47 -1.20
N TYR A 10 7.26 -10.28 -0.26
CA TYR A 10 7.41 -9.00 0.46
C TYR A 10 8.48 -8.17 -0.25
N ARG A 11 8.16 -6.94 -0.59
CA ARG A 11 9.06 -5.95 -1.18
C ARG A 11 9.30 -4.84 -0.19
N TYR A 12 10.50 -4.78 0.32
CA TYR A 12 10.90 -3.71 1.22
C TYR A 12 11.46 -2.55 0.43
N TYR A 13 11.02 -1.35 0.76
CA TYR A 13 11.53 -0.10 0.21
C TYR A 13 12.08 0.75 1.33
N GLU A 14 13.09 1.56 1.03
CA GLU A 14 13.66 2.54 1.95
C GLU A 14 13.38 3.94 1.40
N ILE A 15 12.79 4.78 2.23
CA ILE A 15 12.54 6.19 1.91
C ILE A 15 13.50 7.02 2.77
N PRO A 16 14.35 7.87 2.18
CA PRO A 16 15.27 8.73 2.93
C PRO A 16 14.54 9.60 3.94
N ALA A 17 15.22 9.92 5.07
CA ALA A 17 14.61 10.66 6.18
C ALA A 17 14.17 12.08 5.83
N ASP A 18 14.76 12.68 4.81
CA ASP A 18 14.48 14.03 4.31
C ASP A 18 13.29 14.11 3.36
N THR A 19 12.78 12.97 2.86
CA THR A 19 11.62 12.92 1.97
C THR A 19 10.54 11.96 2.49
N TYR A 20 9.33 12.09 1.99
CA TYR A 20 8.20 11.19 2.28
C TYR A 20 7.86 10.27 1.12
N VAL A 21 8.53 10.41 -0.03
CA VAL A 21 8.16 9.72 -1.26
C VAL A 21 9.38 9.14 -1.95
N LEU A 22 9.29 7.87 -2.34
CA LEU A 22 10.19 7.21 -3.27
C LEU A 22 9.50 7.08 -4.62
N PRO A 23 9.88 7.85 -5.65
CA PRO A 23 9.27 7.78 -6.97
C PRO A 23 9.91 6.69 -7.83
N LEU A 24 9.10 5.86 -8.47
CA LEU A 24 9.50 4.88 -9.48
C LEU A 24 8.94 5.30 -10.85
N LEU A 25 9.72 6.07 -11.58
CA LEU A 25 9.29 6.77 -12.79
C LEU A 25 10.12 6.37 -14.02
N GLY A 26 9.59 6.66 -15.19
CA GLY A 26 10.32 6.60 -16.44
C GLY A 26 10.03 5.39 -17.32
N LYS A 27 10.90 5.16 -18.32
CA LYS A 27 10.68 4.14 -19.37
C LYS A 27 10.68 2.70 -18.85
N GLY A 28 11.38 2.40 -17.75
CA GLY A 28 11.41 1.07 -17.15
C GLY A 28 10.04 0.56 -16.70
N TRP A 29 9.05 1.44 -16.57
CA TRP A 29 7.67 1.15 -16.16
C TRP A 29 6.70 1.06 -17.35
N GLU A 30 7.22 1.00 -18.56
CA GLU A 30 6.48 0.72 -19.79
C GLU A 30 6.82 -0.69 -20.25
N GLN A 31 5.97 -1.67 -19.90
CA GLN A 31 6.24 -3.09 -20.06
C GLN A 31 4.97 -3.93 -20.03
N GLU A 32 5.11 -5.21 -20.31
CA GLU A 32 4.08 -6.21 -20.03
C GLU A 32 4.23 -6.70 -18.58
N TYR A 33 3.26 -6.33 -17.71
CA TYR A 33 3.28 -6.68 -16.29
C TYR A 33 2.80 -8.11 -16.07
N GLY A 34 3.39 -8.81 -15.10
CA GLY A 34 2.93 -10.13 -14.65
C GLY A 34 3.23 -11.28 -15.62
N VAL A 35 4.12 -11.08 -16.59
CA VAL A 35 4.54 -12.14 -17.52
C VAL A 35 5.27 -13.26 -16.77
N GLY A 36 4.69 -14.47 -16.81
CA GLY A 36 5.23 -15.63 -16.11
C GLY A 36 4.99 -15.68 -14.60
N ILE A 37 4.39 -14.65 -14.01
CA ILE A 37 4.21 -14.52 -12.55
C ILE A 37 2.75 -14.13 -12.18
N ARG A 38 1.79 -14.40 -13.05
CA ARG A 38 0.38 -13.98 -12.87
C ARG A 38 -0.27 -14.32 -11.53
N ASP A 39 0.30 -15.27 -10.77
CA ASP A 39 -0.25 -15.70 -9.48
C ASP A 39 0.55 -15.17 -8.28
N MET A 40 1.58 -14.33 -8.50
CA MET A 40 2.36 -13.77 -7.40
C MET A 40 1.76 -12.46 -6.92
N LEU A 41 1.15 -12.52 -5.75
CA LEU A 41 0.83 -11.35 -4.96
C LEU A 41 2.12 -10.84 -4.30
N HIS A 42 2.23 -9.52 -4.15
CA HIS A 42 3.26 -8.91 -3.34
C HIS A 42 2.63 -7.86 -2.42
N PHE A 43 3.37 -7.48 -1.40
CA PHE A 43 3.03 -6.39 -0.50
C PHE A 43 4.32 -5.69 -0.06
N HIS A 44 4.22 -4.50 0.49
CA HIS A 44 5.35 -3.66 0.86
C HIS A 44 5.05 -2.81 2.09
N ASN A 45 6.10 -2.21 2.66
CA ASN A 45 6.07 -1.47 3.92
C ASN A 45 5.51 -0.04 3.83
N TYR A 46 5.33 0.52 2.64
CA TYR A 46 4.79 1.86 2.44
C TYR A 46 3.51 1.84 1.60
N MET A 47 2.75 2.93 1.64
CA MET A 47 1.61 3.11 0.73
C MET A 47 2.13 3.22 -0.71
N GLU A 48 1.55 2.45 -1.63
CA GLU A 48 1.78 2.56 -3.07
C GLU A 48 0.69 3.40 -3.72
N ILE A 49 1.10 4.40 -4.48
CA ILE A 49 0.22 5.17 -5.35
C ILE A 49 0.69 4.95 -6.78
N GLY A 50 -0.11 4.25 -7.58
CA GLY A 50 0.18 3.98 -8.99
C GLY A 50 -0.67 4.82 -9.92
N TYR A 51 -0.11 5.26 -11.05
CA TYR A 51 -0.87 5.89 -12.12
C TYR A 51 -0.62 5.16 -13.45
N CYS A 52 -1.71 4.68 -14.07
CA CYS A 52 -1.72 4.05 -15.38
C CYS A 52 -1.98 5.08 -16.47
N TYR A 53 -1.00 5.32 -17.33
CA TYR A 53 -1.14 6.25 -18.47
C TYR A 53 -1.89 5.60 -19.62
N HIS A 54 -1.52 4.38 -19.98
CA HIS A 54 -2.14 3.61 -21.05
C HIS A 54 -1.90 2.10 -20.87
N GLY A 55 -2.58 1.31 -21.68
CA GLY A 55 -2.60 -0.14 -21.63
C GLY A 55 -3.81 -0.66 -20.88
N ASP A 56 -4.00 -1.97 -20.89
CA ASP A 56 -5.10 -2.65 -20.23
C ASP A 56 -4.66 -3.94 -19.57
N GLY A 57 -5.41 -4.36 -18.56
CA GLY A 57 -5.11 -5.56 -17.80
C GLY A 57 -5.94 -5.68 -16.53
N GLU A 58 -5.43 -6.49 -15.63
CA GLU A 58 -6.05 -6.79 -14.35
C GLU A 58 -5.15 -6.39 -13.18
N LEU A 59 -5.73 -5.70 -12.22
CA LEU A 59 -5.14 -5.45 -10.92
C LEU A 59 -5.88 -6.28 -9.88
N ILE A 60 -5.16 -7.09 -9.14
CA ILE A 60 -5.70 -7.85 -8.00
C ILE A 60 -5.26 -7.14 -6.74
N ILE A 61 -6.20 -6.75 -5.89
CA ILE A 61 -5.95 -6.20 -4.55
C ILE A 61 -6.68 -7.10 -3.56
N GLU A 62 -5.94 -7.76 -2.67
CA GLU A 62 -6.47 -8.78 -1.76
C GLU A 62 -7.20 -9.89 -2.54
N ASP A 63 -8.52 -9.98 -2.42
CA ASP A 63 -9.41 -10.95 -3.10
C ASP A 63 -10.22 -10.35 -4.26
N ARG A 64 -9.97 -9.06 -4.60
CA ARG A 64 -10.73 -8.32 -5.61
C ARG A 64 -9.94 -8.12 -6.88
N THR A 65 -10.57 -8.40 -8.00
CA THR A 65 -10.00 -8.11 -9.32
C THR A 65 -10.62 -6.85 -9.90
N TYR A 66 -9.77 -5.95 -10.36
CA TYR A 66 -10.12 -4.72 -11.05
C TYR A 66 -9.58 -4.79 -12.48
N HIS A 67 -10.37 -4.37 -13.45
CA HIS A 67 -9.91 -4.21 -14.83
C HIS A 67 -9.50 -2.76 -15.06
N TYR A 68 -8.31 -2.54 -15.62
CA TYR A 68 -7.83 -1.21 -15.96
C TYR A 68 -7.62 -1.05 -17.48
N SER A 69 -7.74 0.19 -17.97
CA SER A 69 -7.63 0.53 -19.40
C SER A 69 -6.95 1.88 -19.64
N GLY A 70 -6.03 2.28 -18.75
CA GLY A 70 -5.38 3.57 -18.77
C GLY A 70 -6.17 4.70 -18.11
N LYS A 71 -5.50 5.82 -17.80
CA LYS A 71 -6.05 6.97 -17.07
C LYS A 71 -6.75 6.59 -15.77
N GLN A 72 -6.12 5.71 -15.04
CA GLN A 72 -6.57 5.19 -13.76
C GLN A 72 -5.42 5.24 -12.76
N PHE A 73 -5.76 5.35 -11.49
CA PHE A 73 -4.77 5.34 -10.43
C PHE A 73 -5.16 4.37 -9.32
N THR A 74 -4.15 3.92 -8.60
CA THR A 74 -4.29 3.07 -7.43
C THR A 74 -3.81 3.80 -6.19
N ILE A 75 -4.42 3.48 -5.05
CA ILE A 75 -3.90 3.81 -3.73
C ILE A 75 -3.98 2.51 -2.94
N ILE A 76 -2.83 1.93 -2.62
CA ILE A 76 -2.71 0.65 -1.95
C ILE A 76 -1.93 0.89 -0.65
N PRO A 77 -2.58 0.79 0.51
CA PRO A 77 -1.91 0.93 1.80
C PRO A 77 -0.77 -0.07 1.98
N ALA A 78 0.14 0.23 2.90
CA ALA A 78 1.18 -0.70 3.33
C ALA A 78 0.58 -2.05 3.70
N ASN A 79 1.32 -3.12 3.44
CA ASN A 79 1.00 -4.50 3.79
C ASN A 79 -0.27 -5.08 3.14
N ILE A 80 -0.88 -4.41 2.16
CA ILE A 80 -2.02 -4.95 1.41
C ILE A 80 -1.52 -5.77 0.21
N PRO A 81 -1.81 -7.09 0.15
CA PRO A 81 -1.42 -7.94 -0.97
C PRO A 81 -2.06 -7.52 -2.28
N HIS A 82 -1.25 -7.35 -3.33
CA HIS A 82 -1.74 -6.98 -4.65
C HIS A 82 -0.80 -7.44 -5.77
N THR A 83 -1.28 -7.38 -7.01
CA THR A 83 -0.45 -7.57 -8.21
C THR A 83 -1.10 -6.92 -9.42
N THR A 84 -0.27 -6.35 -10.30
CA THR A 84 -0.67 -5.76 -11.57
C THR A 84 -0.29 -6.72 -12.70
N ASN A 85 -1.25 -7.03 -13.58
CA ASN A 85 -1.04 -7.88 -14.75
C ASN A 85 -1.56 -7.17 -15.99
N SER A 86 -0.74 -7.13 -17.05
CA SER A 86 -1.18 -6.69 -18.38
C SER A 86 -2.05 -7.75 -19.04
N SER A 87 -2.94 -7.36 -19.93
CA SER A 87 -3.54 -8.29 -20.88
C SER A 87 -2.44 -8.91 -21.75
N PRO A 88 -2.55 -10.18 -22.16
CA PRO A 88 -1.50 -10.86 -22.93
C PRO A 88 -1.09 -10.08 -24.19
N GLY A 89 0.21 -9.79 -24.33
CA GLY A 89 0.77 -9.04 -25.45
C GLY A 89 0.52 -7.52 -25.41
N HIS A 90 -0.03 -6.99 -24.32
CA HIS A 90 -0.29 -5.56 -24.18
C HIS A 90 0.76 -4.88 -23.32
N ILE A 91 1.37 -3.84 -23.85
CA ILE A 91 2.30 -2.97 -23.13
C ILE A 91 1.53 -1.93 -22.36
N CYS A 92 1.77 -1.87 -21.05
CA CYS A 92 1.16 -0.90 -20.16
C CYS A 92 2.21 0.07 -19.63
N LYS A 93 1.83 1.33 -19.46
CA LYS A 93 2.67 2.35 -18.82
C LYS A 93 2.08 2.70 -17.48
N TRP A 94 2.83 2.33 -16.44
CA TRP A 94 2.57 2.72 -15.06
C TRP A 94 3.72 3.56 -14.53
N GLU A 95 3.44 4.39 -13.56
CA GLU A 95 4.44 5.00 -12.68
C GLU A 95 3.93 4.93 -11.24
N TYR A 96 4.86 4.79 -10.30
CA TYR A 96 4.53 4.52 -8.90
C TYR A 96 5.23 5.49 -7.97
N LEU A 97 4.56 5.78 -6.85
CA LEU A 97 5.10 6.52 -5.72
C LEU A 97 4.93 5.64 -4.49
N PHE A 98 6.00 5.29 -3.80
CA PHE A 98 5.92 4.75 -2.45
C PHE A 98 5.96 5.90 -1.46
N VAL A 99 4.98 5.96 -0.57
CA VAL A 99 4.75 7.11 0.31
C VAL A 99 4.73 6.66 1.76
N ASP A 100 5.60 7.24 2.58
CA ASP A 100 5.55 7.12 4.03
C ASP A 100 4.45 8.05 4.57
N ILE A 101 3.21 7.63 4.30
CA ILE A 101 2.03 8.46 4.58
C ILE A 101 1.79 8.62 6.08
N ASP A 102 2.15 7.62 6.87
CA ASP A 102 1.97 7.63 8.32
C ASP A 102 2.89 8.66 8.95
N ARG A 103 4.18 8.67 8.57
CA ARG A 103 5.10 9.70 9.01
C ARG A 103 4.67 11.08 8.53
N PHE A 104 4.24 11.22 7.27
CA PHE A 104 3.74 12.48 6.74
C PHE A 104 2.57 13.04 7.56
N VAL A 105 1.55 12.23 7.84
CA VAL A 105 0.39 12.65 8.64
C VAL A 105 0.81 13.08 10.05
N ARG A 106 1.68 12.31 10.71
CA ARG A 106 2.16 12.58 12.07
C ARG A 106 3.02 13.83 12.18
N THR A 107 3.84 14.12 11.16
CA THR A 107 4.83 15.22 11.25
C THR A 107 4.40 16.50 10.56
N GLU A 108 3.62 16.43 9.47
CA GLU A 108 3.31 17.60 8.64
C GLU A 108 1.88 18.11 8.81
N MET A 109 0.92 17.25 9.19
CA MET A 109 -0.48 17.68 9.24
C MET A 109 -0.89 18.37 10.54
N HIS A 110 -0.06 18.28 11.59
CA HIS A 110 -0.28 18.94 12.89
C HIS A 110 -1.70 18.73 13.45
N LEU A 111 -2.22 17.51 13.35
CA LEU A 111 -3.54 17.14 13.85
C LEU A 111 -3.48 16.88 15.36
N ASP A 112 -4.63 16.95 16.06
CA ASP A 112 -4.71 16.38 17.38
C ASP A 112 -4.68 14.84 17.31
N ALA A 113 -4.30 14.19 18.41
CA ALA A 113 -4.08 12.73 18.42
C ALA A 113 -5.31 11.93 17.97
N LEU A 114 -6.53 12.36 18.33
CA LEU A 114 -7.75 11.66 17.97
C LEU A 114 -8.03 11.75 16.46
N LEU A 115 -7.81 12.92 15.88
CA LEU A 115 -8.00 13.13 14.44
C LEU A 115 -6.89 12.45 13.65
N GLU A 116 -5.65 12.45 14.15
CA GLU A 116 -4.52 11.74 13.54
C GLU A 116 -4.81 10.24 13.44
N ASP A 117 -5.18 9.59 14.54
CA ASP A 117 -5.53 8.16 14.56
C ASP A 117 -6.69 7.85 13.62
N ARG A 118 -7.71 8.72 13.60
CA ARG A 118 -8.82 8.58 12.65
C ARG A 118 -8.37 8.66 11.20
N VAL A 119 -7.55 9.63 10.85
CA VAL A 119 -7.01 9.79 9.49
C VAL A 119 -6.25 8.54 9.08
N LEU A 120 -5.28 8.11 9.89
CA LEU A 120 -4.46 6.92 9.62
C LEU A 120 -5.31 5.66 9.49
N SER A 121 -6.26 5.44 10.40
CA SER A 121 -7.19 4.32 10.34
C SER A 121 -8.01 4.29 9.05
N VAL A 122 -8.40 5.44 8.54
CA VAL A 122 -9.25 5.56 7.35
C VAL A 122 -8.45 5.36 6.06
N ILE A 123 -7.31 6.04 5.92
CA ILE A 123 -6.51 6.00 4.69
C ILE A 123 -5.79 4.66 4.50
N ASN A 124 -5.45 3.97 5.58
CA ASN A 124 -4.80 2.66 5.57
C ASN A 124 -5.78 1.47 5.54
N ARG A 125 -7.08 1.73 5.43
CA ARG A 125 -8.11 0.69 5.59
C ARG A 125 -8.16 -0.31 4.44
N ARG A 126 -7.97 0.11 3.19
CA ARG A 126 -8.00 -0.79 2.01
C ARG A 126 -7.39 -0.17 0.75
N GLY A 127 -6.90 -1.06 -0.11
CA GLY A 127 -6.49 -0.69 -1.45
C GLY A 127 -7.69 -0.32 -2.35
N THR A 128 -7.46 0.57 -3.31
CA THR A 128 -8.48 1.04 -4.25
C THR A 128 -7.88 1.37 -5.60
N MET A 129 -8.68 1.19 -6.65
CA MET A 129 -8.42 1.70 -7.99
C MET A 129 -9.53 2.67 -8.39
N LYS A 130 -9.19 3.77 -9.01
CA LYS A 130 -10.09 4.84 -9.44
C LYS A 130 -9.73 5.36 -10.82
N SER A 131 -10.73 5.89 -11.53
CA SER A 131 -10.50 6.53 -12.82
C SER A 131 -10.31 8.04 -12.66
N GLU A 132 -9.47 8.62 -13.52
CA GLU A 132 -9.31 10.07 -13.64
C GLU A 132 -10.64 10.76 -13.95
N GLN A 133 -11.50 10.13 -14.75
CA GLN A 133 -12.80 10.69 -15.12
C GLN A 133 -13.69 10.96 -13.91
N ASN A 134 -13.71 10.03 -12.93
CA ASN A 134 -14.60 10.12 -11.78
C ASN A 134 -13.95 10.79 -10.55
N HIS A 135 -12.60 10.77 -10.48
CA HIS A 135 -11.82 11.30 -9.37
C HIS A 135 -10.68 12.21 -9.85
N GLY A 136 -11.02 13.17 -10.72
CA GLY A 136 -10.05 14.02 -11.41
C GLY A 136 -9.21 14.91 -10.48
N ILE A 137 -9.70 15.27 -9.29
CA ILE A 137 -8.92 16.02 -8.30
C ILE A 137 -7.75 15.15 -7.80
N MET A 138 -8.04 13.94 -7.34
CA MET A 138 -7.01 13.02 -6.87
C MET A 138 -6.01 12.68 -7.97
N ALA A 139 -6.48 12.38 -9.18
CA ALA A 139 -5.62 12.11 -10.33
C ALA A 139 -4.65 13.25 -10.62
N ARG A 140 -5.12 14.50 -10.60
CA ARG A 140 -4.27 15.68 -10.80
C ARG A 140 -3.24 15.87 -9.69
N LEU A 141 -3.62 15.63 -8.43
CA LEU A 141 -2.67 15.70 -7.31
C LEU A 141 -1.55 14.66 -7.47
N ILE A 142 -1.89 13.42 -7.81
CA ILE A 142 -0.92 12.35 -8.07
C ILE A 142 0.00 12.72 -9.23
N LEU A 143 -0.56 13.17 -10.36
CA LEU A 143 0.22 13.57 -11.54
C LEU A 143 1.11 14.79 -11.25
N ASN A 144 0.68 15.72 -10.40
CA ASN A 144 1.50 16.84 -9.99
C ASN A 144 2.68 16.38 -9.15
N ILE A 145 2.49 15.46 -8.19
CA ILE A 145 3.60 14.87 -7.41
C ILE A 145 4.59 14.18 -8.36
N ILE A 146 4.12 13.35 -9.29
CA ILE A 146 4.96 12.69 -10.29
C ILE A 146 5.76 13.72 -11.10
N ARG A 147 5.13 14.80 -11.53
CA ARG A 147 5.78 15.88 -12.29
C ARG A 147 6.86 16.59 -11.48
N GLU A 148 6.59 16.93 -10.22
CA GLU A 148 7.60 17.56 -9.33
C GLU A 148 8.84 16.69 -9.19
N TYR A 149 8.69 15.38 -8.98
CA TYR A 149 9.82 14.46 -8.91
C TYR A 149 10.56 14.25 -10.24
N ARG A 150 9.88 14.46 -11.37
CA ARG A 150 10.50 14.39 -12.69
C ARG A 150 11.29 15.65 -13.01
N ASP A 151 10.72 16.82 -12.73
CA ASP A 151 11.26 18.11 -13.13
C ASP A 151 12.26 18.66 -12.09
N LYS A 152 12.06 18.34 -10.79
CA LYS A 152 12.87 18.77 -9.65
C LYS A 152 13.21 20.26 -9.69
N THR A 153 12.19 21.08 -9.93
CA THR A 153 12.33 22.53 -9.90
C THR A 153 12.59 23.04 -8.49
N ILE A 154 12.99 24.30 -8.35
CA ILE A 154 13.20 24.89 -7.02
C ILE A 154 11.94 24.77 -6.15
N TYR A 155 12.07 24.35 -4.90
CA TYR A 155 10.98 24.08 -3.95
C TYR A 155 10.03 22.91 -4.35
N TYR A 156 10.50 21.96 -5.16
CA TYR A 156 9.68 20.82 -5.57
C TYR A 156 9.20 19.98 -4.37
N GLU A 157 10.01 19.85 -3.31
CA GLU A 157 9.64 19.10 -2.10
C GLU A 157 8.53 19.78 -1.32
N GLU A 158 8.53 21.11 -1.23
CA GLU A 158 7.45 21.88 -0.62
C GLU A 158 6.15 21.74 -1.42
N SER A 159 6.26 21.74 -2.74
CA SER A 159 5.11 21.47 -3.64
C SER A 159 4.56 20.07 -3.40
N VAL A 160 5.43 19.06 -3.30
CA VAL A 160 5.04 17.67 -3.01
C VAL A 160 4.34 17.58 -1.66
N ARG A 161 4.85 18.21 -0.59
CA ARG A 161 4.18 18.26 0.73
C ARG A 161 2.77 18.84 0.61
N GLY A 162 2.62 19.95 -0.11
CA GLY A 162 1.31 20.56 -0.35
C GLY A 162 0.33 19.64 -1.09
N TYR A 163 0.81 18.94 -2.13
CA TYR A 163 -0.01 17.99 -2.88
C TYR A 163 -0.35 16.74 -2.05
N LEU A 164 0.57 16.22 -1.23
CA LEU A 164 0.31 15.11 -0.33
C LEU A 164 -0.75 15.49 0.71
N TYR A 165 -0.65 16.70 1.29
CA TYR A 165 -1.67 17.19 2.24
C TYR A 165 -3.07 17.20 1.59
N ALA A 166 -3.18 17.79 0.40
CA ALA A 166 -4.44 17.81 -0.33
C ALA A 166 -4.93 16.40 -0.70
N LEU A 167 -4.02 15.49 -1.05
CA LEU A 167 -4.36 14.10 -1.39
C LEU A 167 -4.91 13.35 -0.17
N VAL A 168 -4.32 13.50 1.02
CA VAL A 168 -4.85 12.91 2.27
C VAL A 168 -6.27 13.42 2.54
N VAL A 169 -6.51 14.72 2.37
CA VAL A 169 -7.87 15.30 2.53
C VAL A 169 -8.86 14.66 1.54
N GLU A 170 -8.48 14.48 0.28
CA GLU A 170 -9.35 13.81 -0.71
C GLU A 170 -9.57 12.32 -0.38
N MET A 171 -8.57 11.62 0.14
CA MET A 171 -8.72 10.24 0.62
C MET A 171 -9.74 10.17 1.76
N MET A 172 -9.69 11.10 2.71
CA MET A 172 -10.66 11.20 3.81
C MET A 172 -12.08 11.45 3.29
N ARG A 173 -12.26 12.39 2.35
CA ARG A 173 -13.56 12.64 1.70
C ARG A 173 -14.12 11.40 1.02
N LEU A 174 -13.28 10.70 0.25
CA LEU A 174 -13.66 9.46 -0.43
C LEU A 174 -14.08 8.35 0.55
N ALA A 175 -13.44 8.28 1.71
CA ALA A 175 -13.77 7.28 2.74
C ALA A 175 -15.11 7.61 3.42
N GLU A 176 -15.38 8.87 3.75
CA GLU A 176 -16.66 9.29 4.35
C GLU A 176 -17.85 9.05 3.41
N GLU A 177 -17.69 9.27 2.12
CA GLU A 177 -18.71 8.93 1.12
C GLU A 177 -19.04 7.43 1.11
N ARG A 178 -18.02 6.59 1.30
CA ARG A 178 -18.17 5.13 1.35
C ARG A 178 -18.81 4.63 2.63
N ASP A 179 -18.44 5.17 3.78
CA ASP A 179 -18.98 4.73 5.08
C ASP A 179 -20.47 5.05 5.19
N ARG A 180 -20.95 6.09 4.52
CA ARG A 180 -22.39 6.35 4.34
C ARG A 180 -23.09 5.26 3.50
N SER A 181 -22.36 4.49 2.72
CA SER A 181 -22.91 3.50 1.79
C SER A 181 -22.72 2.03 2.19
N MET A 182 -21.91 1.69 3.21
CA MET A 182 -21.57 0.29 3.52
C MET A 182 -21.37 -0.01 4.99
N HIS A 183 -22.19 -0.92 5.50
CA HIS A 183 -22.14 -1.51 6.85
C HIS A 183 -21.44 -2.90 6.85
N THR A 184 -20.34 -3.11 6.14
CA THR A 184 -19.64 -4.42 6.17
C THR A 184 -18.16 -4.30 5.81
N HIS A 185 -17.24 -4.56 6.79
CA HIS A 185 -15.98 -5.31 6.58
C HIS A 185 -15.07 -5.27 7.82
N ARG A 186 -15.36 -6.15 8.79
CA ARG A 186 -14.52 -6.31 9.98
C ARG A 186 -13.22 -7.10 9.76
N VAL A 187 -13.16 -7.98 8.75
CA VAL A 187 -12.00 -8.88 8.56
C VAL A 187 -10.72 -8.13 8.22
N ASN A 188 -10.80 -7.10 7.36
CA ASN A 188 -9.62 -6.33 6.96
C ASN A 188 -9.06 -5.45 8.09
N GLU A 189 -9.89 -5.07 9.05
CA GLU A 189 -9.45 -4.34 10.25
C GLU A 189 -8.57 -5.23 11.13
N TYR A 190 -8.96 -6.46 11.39
CA TYR A 190 -8.20 -7.41 12.18
C TYR A 190 -6.82 -7.70 11.60
N ILE A 191 -6.73 -7.87 10.26
CA ILE A 191 -5.46 -8.11 9.58
C ILE A 191 -4.56 -6.87 9.66
N ARG A 192 -5.10 -5.68 9.39
CA ARG A 192 -4.34 -4.44 9.50
C ARG A 192 -3.74 -4.26 10.89
N ASP A 193 -4.57 -4.39 11.93
CA ASP A 193 -4.15 -4.21 13.32
C ASP A 193 -3.05 -5.22 13.69
N ALA A 194 -3.16 -6.47 13.18
CA ALA A 194 -2.13 -7.49 13.30
C ALA A 194 -0.80 -7.10 12.64
N LEU A 195 -0.87 -6.60 11.39
CA LEU A 195 0.32 -6.21 10.63
C LEU A 195 0.99 -4.98 11.23
N GLU A 196 0.21 -4.01 11.70
CA GLU A 196 0.70 -2.83 12.41
C GLU A 196 1.41 -3.22 13.72
N TYR A 197 0.81 -4.12 14.51
CA TYR A 197 1.43 -4.64 15.71
C TYR A 197 2.79 -5.29 15.43
N VAL A 198 2.86 -6.18 14.44
CA VAL A 198 4.11 -6.84 14.06
C VAL A 198 5.16 -5.83 13.59
N ASN A 199 4.79 -4.86 12.75
CA ASN A 199 5.72 -3.84 12.24
C ASN A 199 6.26 -2.93 13.36
N THR A 200 5.52 -2.74 14.44
CA THR A 200 5.95 -1.93 15.58
C THR A 200 6.79 -2.71 16.58
N HIS A 201 6.52 -4.03 16.74
CA HIS A 201 7.11 -4.85 17.80
C HIS A 201 8.04 -5.96 17.28
N TYR A 202 8.40 -5.98 15.97
CA TYR A 202 9.20 -7.08 15.38
C TYR A 202 10.54 -7.33 16.07
N MET A 203 11.13 -6.35 16.74
CA MET A 203 12.38 -6.49 17.50
C MET A 203 12.17 -7.20 18.84
N GLU A 204 10.95 -7.28 19.32
CA GLU A 204 10.59 -7.88 20.60
C GLU A 204 10.25 -9.38 20.45
N GLN A 205 10.01 -10.07 21.57
CA GLN A 205 9.51 -11.43 21.54
C GLN A 205 8.01 -11.45 21.25
N VAL A 206 7.63 -11.39 19.97
CA VAL A 206 6.23 -11.40 19.52
C VAL A 206 5.66 -12.81 19.58
N ARG A 207 4.54 -13.01 20.28
CA ARG A 207 3.74 -14.23 20.30
C ARG A 207 2.49 -14.05 19.43
N VAL A 208 1.94 -15.17 18.94
CA VAL A 208 0.69 -15.09 18.15
C VAL A 208 -0.49 -14.62 19.00
N GLU A 209 -0.47 -14.90 20.28
CA GLU A 209 -1.45 -14.44 21.27
C GLU A 209 -1.47 -12.91 21.34
N ASP A 210 -0.28 -12.27 21.39
CA ASP A 210 -0.14 -10.82 21.45
C ASP A 210 -0.71 -10.14 20.18
N ILE A 211 -0.43 -10.74 19.01
CA ILE A 211 -0.96 -10.23 17.72
C ILE A 211 -2.49 -10.39 17.66
N ALA A 212 -3.00 -11.52 18.16
CA ALA A 212 -4.43 -11.78 18.18
C ALA A 212 -5.18 -10.79 19.11
N GLU A 213 -4.61 -10.51 20.28
CA GLU A 213 -5.13 -9.52 21.24
C GLU A 213 -5.16 -8.12 20.61
N ALA A 214 -4.06 -7.69 19.99
CA ALA A 214 -3.99 -6.41 19.27
C ALA A 214 -5.04 -6.29 18.15
N SER A 215 -5.41 -7.44 17.56
CA SER A 215 -6.45 -7.50 16.52
C SER A 215 -7.88 -7.67 17.08
N GLY A 216 -8.04 -7.76 18.41
CA GLY A 216 -9.34 -7.99 19.05
C GLY A 216 -9.96 -9.37 18.78
N LEU A 217 -9.13 -10.38 18.47
CA LEU A 217 -9.56 -11.75 18.18
C LEU A 217 -8.99 -12.76 19.17
N SER A 218 -9.69 -13.89 19.33
CA SER A 218 -9.06 -15.06 19.96
C SER A 218 -7.97 -15.64 19.06
N GLU A 219 -6.92 -16.22 19.64
CA GLU A 219 -5.78 -16.76 18.91
C GLU A 219 -6.19 -17.75 17.79
N SER A 220 -7.10 -18.66 18.08
CA SER A 220 -7.58 -19.65 17.11
C SER A 220 -8.32 -19.03 15.94
N HIS A 221 -9.12 -17.99 16.19
CA HIS A 221 -9.83 -17.25 15.15
C HIS A 221 -8.86 -16.40 14.33
N PHE A 222 -7.93 -15.72 15.01
CA PHE A 222 -6.88 -14.94 14.38
C PHE A 222 -6.03 -15.76 13.41
N ARG A 223 -5.50 -16.92 13.85
CA ARG A 223 -4.69 -17.80 12.99
C ARG A 223 -5.40 -18.13 11.69
N ARG A 224 -6.66 -18.52 11.76
CA ARG A 224 -7.45 -18.86 10.58
C ARG A 224 -7.66 -17.66 9.66
N VAL A 225 -8.08 -16.52 10.21
CA VAL A 225 -8.33 -15.29 9.45
C VAL A 225 -7.05 -14.77 8.81
N PHE A 226 -5.93 -14.82 9.54
CA PHE A 226 -4.63 -14.38 9.05
C PHE A 226 -4.11 -15.30 7.93
N GLU A 227 -4.17 -16.63 8.12
CA GLU A 227 -3.74 -17.58 7.09
C GLU A 227 -4.60 -17.50 5.83
N ASP A 228 -5.91 -17.27 5.97
CA ASP A 228 -6.81 -17.09 4.83
C ASP A 228 -6.50 -15.80 4.05
N ALA A 229 -6.20 -14.71 4.74
CA ALA A 229 -5.92 -13.40 4.13
C ALA A 229 -4.49 -13.29 3.58
N MET A 230 -3.49 -13.68 4.39
CA MET A 230 -2.07 -13.49 4.09
C MET A 230 -1.41 -14.70 3.41
N HIS A 231 -2.12 -15.84 3.31
CA HIS A 231 -1.63 -17.12 2.77
C HIS A 231 -0.34 -17.64 3.42
N MET A 232 -0.05 -17.17 4.64
CA MET A 232 1.08 -17.59 5.47
C MET A 232 0.68 -17.58 6.96
N LYS A 233 1.48 -18.28 7.80
CA LYS A 233 1.23 -18.26 9.25
C LYS A 233 1.69 -16.94 9.88
N PRO A 234 1.07 -16.50 10.99
CA PRO A 234 1.47 -15.26 11.66
C PRO A 234 2.97 -15.18 12.01
N LEU A 235 3.56 -16.25 12.56
CA LEU A 235 4.99 -16.27 12.88
C LEU A 235 5.90 -16.29 11.66
N ASP A 236 5.44 -16.85 10.54
CA ASP A 236 6.20 -16.80 9.28
C ASP A 236 6.26 -15.34 8.78
N TYR A 237 5.18 -14.57 8.96
CA TYR A 237 5.17 -13.15 8.67
C TYR A 237 6.10 -12.35 9.59
N VAL A 238 6.07 -12.58 10.91
CA VAL A 238 7.01 -11.96 11.87
C VAL A 238 8.47 -12.19 11.46
N ASN A 239 8.80 -13.44 11.12
CA ASN A 239 10.15 -13.78 10.68
C ASN A 239 10.51 -13.15 9.34
N LEU A 240 9.56 -13.05 8.42
CA LEU A 240 9.76 -12.38 7.13
C LEU A 240 10.11 -10.90 7.34
N VAL A 241 9.35 -10.19 8.18
CA VAL A 241 9.62 -8.78 8.53
C VAL A 241 11.01 -8.62 9.15
N ARG A 242 11.37 -9.49 10.11
CA ARG A 242 12.70 -9.48 10.74
C ARG A 242 13.84 -9.67 9.75
N VAL A 243 13.72 -10.67 8.87
CA VAL A 243 14.74 -10.97 7.86
C VAL A 243 14.92 -9.80 6.90
N CYS A 244 13.82 -9.23 6.41
CA CYS A 244 13.89 -8.08 5.49
C CYS A 244 14.57 -6.86 6.12
N LEU A 245 14.30 -6.59 7.41
CA LEU A 245 14.88 -5.44 8.11
C LEU A 245 16.35 -5.66 8.52
N LEU A 246 16.79 -6.91 8.78
CA LEU A 246 18.20 -7.22 9.02
C LEU A 246 19.06 -6.99 7.77
N TYR A 247 18.58 -7.36 6.59
CA TYR A 247 19.32 -7.15 5.33
C TYR A 247 19.48 -5.68 4.94
N THR A 248 18.63 -4.79 5.46
CA THR A 248 18.74 -3.34 5.19
C THR A 248 19.65 -2.62 6.18
N SER A 249 19.82 -3.13 7.41
CA SER A 249 20.78 -2.56 8.36
C SER A 249 22.24 -2.89 7.99
N ASP A 250 22.49 -4.08 7.45
CA ASP A 250 23.85 -4.50 7.03
C ASP A 250 24.32 -3.79 5.73
N ALA A 251 23.37 -3.30 4.90
CA ALA A 251 23.71 -2.54 3.68
C ALA A 251 23.96 -1.04 3.93
N ALA A 252 23.68 -0.56 5.13
CA ALA A 252 23.92 0.84 5.52
C ALA A 252 25.28 1.04 6.23
N ASP A 253 25.98 -0.05 6.58
CA ASP A 253 27.29 -0.03 7.27
C ASP A 253 28.48 -0.30 6.32
N ASP A 254 28.26 -0.47 5.01
CA ASP A 254 29.27 -0.55 3.94
C ASP A 254 29.23 0.72 3.05
#